data_17a6591df72603bea50186487e518003
#
_entry.id   17a6591df72603bea50186487e518003
#
_cell.length_a   1.000
_cell.length_b   1.000
_cell.length_c   1.000
_cell.angle_alpha   90.00
_cell.angle_beta   90.00
_cell.angle_gamma   90.00
#
_symmetry.space_group_name_H-M   'P 1'
#
loop_
_entity.id
_entity.type
_entity.pdbx_description
1 polymer ?
#
loop_
_entity_poly.entity_id
_entity_poly.type
_entity_poly.pdbx_seq_one_letter_code
_entity_poly.pdbx_strand_id
1 'polypeptide(L)'
;RKTIWNDAAHRSQMNDFNRFVNTYSKDNTILIIHDSFCCEYIYLKLPDSDKIFIAGPFSFEKFTNQRITELCTYNSIPARFNEFMQLYYAALPVFTDERFIESIINTLCSKLWTHFTIEKKRVLTKNNEQKKKKKNPPTRHDSL
;
A
#
# COMPACT_ATOMS: atom_id res chain seq x y z
N ARG A 1 1.74 24.74 -8.47
CA ARG A 1 2.49 23.49 -8.34
C ARG A 1 1.57 22.34 -8.74
N LYS A 2 1.62 21.95 -10.01
CA LYS A 2 1.03 20.67 -10.44
C LYS A 2 1.96 19.56 -9.97
N THR A 3 1.68 19.00 -8.83
CA THR A 3 2.34 17.80 -8.36
C THR A 3 1.81 16.58 -9.11
N ILE A 4 2.60 15.54 -9.16
CA ILE A 4 2.24 14.20 -9.68
C ILE A 4 0.86 13.73 -9.16
N TRP A 5 0.45 14.29 -8.05
CA TRP A 5 -0.73 13.96 -7.27
C TRP A 5 -2.05 14.57 -7.80
N ASN A 6 -1.99 15.44 -8.81
CA ASN A 6 -3.17 16.09 -9.39
C ASN A 6 -3.67 15.46 -10.69
N ASP A 7 -3.09 14.31 -11.08
CA ASP A 7 -3.55 13.56 -12.22
C ASP A 7 -4.90 12.87 -11.92
N ALA A 8 -5.77 12.80 -12.92
CA ALA A 8 -7.05 12.09 -12.82
C ALA A 8 -6.85 10.61 -12.47
N ALA A 9 -5.78 9.97 -12.96
CA ALA A 9 -5.41 8.60 -12.62
C ALA A 9 -5.09 8.45 -11.14
N HIS A 10 -4.38 9.40 -10.55
CA HIS A 10 -4.08 9.38 -9.11
C HIS A 10 -5.34 9.56 -8.27
N ARG A 11 -6.23 10.48 -8.65
CA ARG A 11 -7.52 10.63 -7.96
C ARG A 11 -8.36 9.36 -8.01
N SER A 12 -8.35 8.67 -9.14
CA SER A 12 -9.00 7.36 -9.27
C SER A 12 -8.38 6.32 -8.32
N GLN A 13 -7.05 6.27 -8.23
CA GLN A 13 -6.34 5.38 -7.29
C GLN A 13 -6.68 5.69 -5.84
N MET A 14 -6.73 6.98 -5.47
CA MET A 14 -7.11 7.40 -4.11
C MET A 14 -8.56 7.05 -3.79
N ASN A 15 -9.47 7.18 -4.74
CA ASN A 15 -10.86 6.76 -4.57
C ASN A 15 -10.98 5.25 -4.40
N ASP A 16 -10.24 4.47 -5.18
CA ASP A 16 -10.19 3.01 -5.06
C ASP A 16 -9.57 2.59 -3.71
N PHE A 17 -8.55 3.29 -3.25
CA PHE A 17 -7.93 3.09 -1.95
C PHE A 17 -8.90 3.39 -0.80
N ASN A 18 -9.58 4.52 -0.84
CA ASN A 18 -10.58 4.88 0.16
C ASN A 18 -11.73 3.87 0.20
N ARG A 19 -12.18 3.43 -0.97
CA ARG A 19 -13.21 2.39 -1.07
C ARG A 19 -12.74 1.08 -0.48
N PHE A 20 -11.50 0.68 -0.76
CA PHE A 20 -10.88 -0.50 -0.20
C PHE A 20 -10.83 -0.44 1.32
N VAL A 21 -10.34 0.68 1.87
CA VAL A 21 -10.26 0.89 3.32
C VAL A 21 -11.64 0.84 3.96
N ASN A 22 -12.63 1.51 3.39
CA ASN A 22 -14.00 1.50 3.90
C ASN A 22 -14.62 0.09 3.87
N THR A 23 -14.26 -0.72 2.89
CA THR A 23 -14.75 -2.11 2.78
C THR A 23 -14.17 -3.00 3.86
N TYR A 24 -12.87 -2.86 4.17
CA TYR A 24 -12.16 -3.74 5.11
C TYR A 24 -11.98 -3.16 6.50
N SER A 25 -12.28 -1.87 6.69
CA SER A 25 -12.18 -1.23 7.99
C SER A 25 -13.33 -1.70 8.88
N LYS A 26 -13.00 -2.44 9.92
CA LYS A 26 -13.92 -2.94 10.93
C LYS A 26 -13.46 -2.50 12.30
N ASP A 27 -14.40 -2.43 13.24
CA ASP A 27 -14.06 -2.23 14.63
C ASP A 27 -13.12 -3.33 15.12
N ASN A 28 -12.14 -2.97 15.91
CA ASN A 28 -11.13 -3.87 16.47
C ASN A 28 -10.21 -4.53 15.43
N THR A 29 -10.16 -4.00 14.20
CA THR A 29 -9.30 -4.53 13.15
C THR A 29 -8.28 -3.47 12.74
N ILE A 30 -7.01 -3.84 12.80
CA ILE A 30 -5.91 -3.02 12.30
C ILE A 30 -5.48 -3.60 10.96
N LEU A 31 -5.43 -2.74 9.94
CA LEU A 31 -4.98 -3.12 8.61
C LEU A 31 -3.54 -2.66 8.40
N ILE A 32 -2.69 -3.56 7.96
CA ILE A 32 -1.39 -3.23 7.36
C ILE A 32 -1.59 -3.35 5.85
N ILE A 33 -1.56 -2.22 5.17
CA ILE A 33 -1.88 -2.13 3.75
C ILE A 33 -0.60 -1.94 2.94
N HIS A 34 -0.39 -2.83 1.98
CA HIS A 34 0.71 -2.80 1.03
C HIS A 34 0.21 -2.25 -0.30
N ASP A 35 0.83 -1.17 -0.79
CA ASP A 35 0.45 -0.55 -2.07
C ASP A 35 1.32 -1.00 -3.25
N SER A 36 1.02 -0.50 -4.43
CA SER A 36 1.76 -0.84 -5.66
C SER A 36 3.18 -0.28 -5.73
N PHE A 37 3.54 0.62 -4.83
CA PHE A 37 4.89 1.16 -4.67
C PHE A 37 5.72 0.42 -3.63
N CYS A 38 5.23 -0.73 -3.15
CA CYS A 38 5.83 -1.49 -2.05
C CYS A 38 5.96 -0.70 -0.76
N CYS A 39 5.06 0.23 -0.52
CA CYS A 39 4.95 0.99 0.71
C CYS A 39 3.84 0.42 1.59
N GLU A 40 4.06 0.52 2.90
CA GLU A 40 3.15 0.01 3.90
C GLU A 40 2.47 1.16 4.64
N TYR A 41 1.22 0.92 5.03
CA TYR A 41 0.42 1.84 5.83
C TYR A 41 -0.29 1.07 6.93
N ILE A 42 -0.36 1.66 8.11
CA ILE A 42 -1.19 1.15 9.19
C ILE A 42 -2.50 1.93 9.19
N TYR A 43 -3.61 1.21 9.15
CA TYR A 43 -4.95 1.75 9.18
C TYR A 43 -5.74 1.18 10.35
N LEU A 44 -6.38 2.04 11.11
CA LEU A 44 -7.35 1.60 12.10
C LEU A 44 -8.47 2.63 12.24
N LYS A 45 -9.68 2.15 12.48
CA LYS A 45 -10.81 2.98 12.87
C LYS A 45 -10.76 3.20 14.37
N LEU A 46 -10.78 4.46 14.80
CA LEU A 46 -10.76 4.79 16.23
C LEU A 46 -12.03 4.29 16.91
N PRO A 47 -11.94 3.76 18.15
CA PRO A 47 -13.10 3.28 18.89
C PRO A 47 -14.16 4.38 19.04
N ASP A 48 -15.43 4.00 18.89
CA ASP A 48 -16.59 4.88 19.06
C ASP A 48 -16.54 6.16 18.22
N SER A 49 -15.93 6.08 17.02
CA SER A 49 -15.68 7.22 16.15
C SER A 49 -15.73 6.80 14.68
N ASP A 50 -16.07 7.74 13.81
CA ASP A 50 -15.93 7.57 12.36
C ASP A 50 -14.53 7.95 11.86
N LYS A 51 -13.64 8.35 12.77
CA LYS A 51 -12.28 8.77 12.42
C LYS A 51 -11.39 7.57 12.19
N ILE A 52 -10.57 7.67 11.16
CA ILE A 52 -9.56 6.69 10.81
C ILE A 52 -8.19 7.25 11.14
N PHE A 53 -7.39 6.47 11.82
CA PHE A 53 -5.97 6.75 12.04
C PHE A 53 -5.16 6.07 10.95
N ILE A 54 -4.23 6.81 10.34
CA ILE A 54 -3.34 6.33 9.30
C ILE A 54 -1.91 6.65 9.70
N ALA A 55 -1.03 5.66 9.65
CA ALA A 55 0.40 5.84 9.83
C ALA A 55 1.15 5.24 8.63
N GLY A 56 2.07 5.97 8.09
CA GLY A 56 2.87 5.60 6.93
C GLY A 56 3.09 6.82 6.01
N PRO A 57 3.73 6.62 4.86
CA PRO A 57 4.28 5.36 4.36
C PRO A 57 5.56 4.93 5.06
N PHE A 58 5.79 3.63 5.11
CA PHE A 58 7.04 2.99 5.50
C PHE A 58 7.25 1.74 4.65
N SER A 59 8.37 1.07 4.78
CA SER A 59 8.65 -0.15 4.02
C SER A 59 9.24 -1.24 4.90
N PHE A 60 9.01 -2.49 4.51
CA PHE A 60 9.69 -3.66 5.07
C PHE A 60 10.94 -4.06 4.28
N GLU A 61 11.18 -3.45 3.13
CA GLU A 61 12.36 -3.73 2.31
C GLU A 61 13.22 -2.48 2.10
N LYS A 62 14.53 -2.70 1.91
CA LYS A 62 15.46 -1.70 1.45
C LYS A 62 15.42 -1.64 -0.07
N PHE A 63 15.30 -0.43 -0.63
CA PHE A 63 15.22 -0.24 -2.07
C PHE A 63 16.59 0.08 -2.67
N THR A 64 16.97 -0.70 -3.69
CA THR A 64 18.08 -0.36 -4.58
C THR A 64 17.57 0.55 -5.71
N ASN A 65 18.48 1.27 -6.38
CA ASN A 65 18.11 2.10 -7.54
C ASN A 65 17.46 1.26 -8.64
N GLN A 66 17.93 0.05 -8.85
CA GLN A 66 17.32 -0.88 -9.82
C GLN A 66 15.89 -1.22 -9.44
N ARG A 67 15.64 -1.52 -8.17
CA ARG A 67 14.29 -1.82 -7.67
C ARG A 67 13.34 -0.65 -7.83
N ILE A 68 13.83 0.57 -7.53
CA ILE A 68 13.05 1.80 -7.71
C ILE A 68 12.68 2.00 -9.19
N THR A 69 13.61 1.79 -10.10
CA THR A 69 13.35 1.88 -11.55
C THR A 69 12.31 0.86 -11.99
N GLU A 70 12.38 -0.37 -11.51
CA GLU A 70 11.38 -1.42 -11.77
C GLU A 70 10.00 -1.02 -11.28
N LEU A 71 9.90 -0.45 -10.07
CA LEU A 71 8.65 0.03 -9.49
C LEU A 71 8.07 1.21 -10.27
N CYS A 72 8.92 2.12 -10.71
CA CYS A 72 8.50 3.24 -11.57
C CYS A 72 7.91 2.72 -12.88
N THR A 73 8.58 1.78 -13.53
CA THR A 73 8.10 1.15 -14.77
C THR A 73 6.78 0.42 -14.54
N TYR A 74 6.70 -0.36 -13.48
CA TYR A 74 5.49 -1.10 -13.11
C TYR A 74 4.29 -0.18 -12.88
N ASN A 75 4.51 0.96 -12.24
CA ASN A 75 3.46 1.95 -11.93
C ASN A 75 3.26 2.99 -13.05
N SER A 76 3.92 2.82 -14.18
CA SER A 76 3.84 3.74 -15.32
C SER A 76 4.26 5.18 -14.98
N ILE A 77 5.23 5.33 -14.11
CA ILE A 77 5.82 6.61 -13.76
C ILE A 77 6.81 7.01 -14.87
N PRO A 78 6.66 8.19 -15.50
CA PRO A 78 7.60 8.64 -16.51
C PRO A 78 9.03 8.72 -16.00
N ALA A 79 10.00 8.37 -16.85
CA ALA A 79 11.44 8.34 -16.51
C ALA A 79 11.96 9.68 -15.96
N ARG A 80 11.38 10.81 -16.36
CA ARG A 80 11.72 12.15 -15.86
C ARG A 80 11.53 12.30 -14.34
N PHE A 81 10.77 11.41 -13.70
CA PHE A 81 10.53 11.42 -12.26
C PHE A 81 11.43 10.45 -11.48
N ASN A 82 12.34 9.71 -12.15
CA ASN A 82 13.16 8.69 -11.49
C ASN A 82 14.00 9.27 -10.34
N GLU A 83 14.62 10.44 -10.55
CA GLU A 83 15.42 11.09 -9.52
C GLU A 83 14.58 11.50 -8.30
N PHE A 84 13.41 12.06 -8.55
CA PHE A 84 12.42 12.36 -7.49
C PHE A 84 12.03 11.09 -6.72
N MET A 85 11.78 10.00 -7.41
CA MET A 85 11.39 8.74 -6.79
C MET A 85 12.54 8.12 -5.99
N GLN A 86 13.78 8.26 -6.44
CA GLN A 86 14.95 7.85 -5.66
C GLN A 86 15.03 8.62 -4.33
N LEU A 87 14.80 9.93 -4.36
CA LEU A 87 14.77 10.76 -3.14
C LEU A 87 13.61 10.38 -2.21
N TYR A 88 12.45 10.10 -2.78
CA TYR A 88 11.27 9.64 -2.03
C TYR A 88 11.58 8.33 -1.28
N TYR A 89 12.11 7.33 -1.97
CA TYR A 89 12.45 6.05 -1.34
C TYR A 89 13.61 6.15 -0.35
N ALA A 90 14.56 7.06 -0.59
CA ALA A 90 15.67 7.31 0.35
C ALA A 90 15.18 7.91 1.67
N ALA A 91 14.11 8.70 1.64
CA ALA A 91 13.51 9.30 2.83
C ALA A 91 12.51 8.39 3.55
N LEU A 92 12.14 7.26 2.94
CA LEU A 92 11.14 6.35 3.47
C LEU A 92 11.69 5.58 4.68
N PRO A 93 10.98 5.55 5.83
CA PRO A 93 11.37 4.69 6.95
C PRO A 93 11.33 3.22 6.54
N VAL A 94 12.37 2.48 6.91
CA VAL A 94 12.50 1.05 6.58
C VAL A 94 12.59 0.24 7.86
N PHE A 95 11.72 -0.77 7.99
CA PHE A 95 11.68 -1.72 9.10
C PHE A 95 11.78 -3.13 8.53
N THR A 96 12.98 -3.68 8.47
CA THR A 96 13.23 -4.99 7.86
C THR A 96 12.68 -6.15 8.68
N ASP A 97 12.39 -5.95 9.96
CA ASP A 97 11.71 -6.94 10.81
C ASP A 97 10.25 -6.53 11.03
N GLU A 98 9.35 -7.24 10.36
CA GLU A 98 7.91 -7.00 10.50
C GLU A 98 7.40 -7.18 11.93
N ARG A 99 8.06 -8.01 12.73
CA ARG A 99 7.70 -8.25 14.14
C ARG A 99 7.84 -6.99 14.99
N PHE A 100 8.75 -6.09 14.62
CA PHE A 100 8.90 -4.80 15.29
C PHE A 100 7.65 -3.94 15.12
N ILE A 101 7.11 -3.87 13.92
CA ILE A 101 5.86 -3.14 13.64
C ILE A 101 4.67 -3.79 14.33
N GLU A 102 4.56 -5.11 14.31
CA GLU A 102 3.51 -5.84 15.03
C GLU A 102 3.58 -5.59 16.54
N SER A 103 4.78 -5.53 17.10
CA SER A 103 4.98 -5.21 18.51
C SER A 103 4.52 -3.79 18.86
N ILE A 104 4.83 -2.81 18.02
CA ILE A 104 4.35 -1.43 18.20
C ILE A 104 2.82 -1.38 18.14
N ILE A 105 2.22 -2.02 17.15
CA ILE A 105 0.76 -2.08 17.00
C ILE A 105 0.14 -2.72 18.24
N ASN A 106 0.65 -3.85 18.70
CA ASN A 106 0.14 -4.53 19.88
C ASN A 106 0.23 -3.63 21.12
N THR A 107 1.33 -2.92 21.30
CA THR A 107 1.51 -2.03 22.46
C THR A 107 0.54 -0.87 22.42
N LEU A 108 0.36 -0.23 21.28
CA LEU A 108 -0.54 0.93 21.14
C LEU A 108 -2.01 0.51 21.17
N CYS A 109 -2.38 -0.53 20.45
CA CYS A 109 -3.76 -0.94 20.30
C CYS A 109 -4.32 -1.65 21.52
N SER A 110 -3.47 -2.24 22.37
CA SER A 110 -3.90 -2.80 23.66
C SER A 110 -4.47 -1.74 24.62
N LYS A 111 -4.18 -0.47 24.37
CA LYS A 111 -4.76 0.66 25.10
C LYS A 111 -6.13 1.07 24.57
N LEU A 112 -6.47 0.67 23.34
CA LEU A 112 -7.73 0.99 22.69
C LEU A 112 -8.76 -0.13 22.83
N TRP A 113 -8.30 -1.38 22.73
CA TRP A 113 -9.15 -2.57 22.74
C TRP A 113 -8.56 -3.67 23.61
N THR A 114 -9.43 -4.42 24.27
CA THR A 114 -9.05 -5.65 24.98
C THR A 114 -8.67 -6.76 24.00
N HIS A 115 -9.44 -6.86 22.89
CA HIS A 115 -9.19 -7.81 21.82
C HIS A 115 -9.22 -7.09 20.47
N PHE A 116 -8.23 -7.38 19.63
CA PHE A 116 -8.14 -6.84 18.27
C PHE A 116 -7.41 -7.83 17.36
N THR A 117 -7.59 -7.64 16.06
CA THR A 117 -6.94 -8.43 15.01
C THR A 117 -6.07 -7.54 14.14
N ILE A 118 -4.93 -8.07 13.67
CA ILE A 118 -4.09 -7.43 12.66
C ILE A 118 -4.26 -8.21 11.36
N GLU A 119 -4.68 -7.53 10.30
CA GLU A 119 -4.84 -8.12 8.97
C GLU A 119 -3.92 -7.42 7.97
N LYS A 120 -3.24 -8.19 7.14
CA LYS A 120 -2.42 -7.68 6.04
C LYS A 120 -3.23 -7.74 4.75
N LYS A 121 -3.31 -6.60 4.05
CA LYS A 121 -4.03 -6.48 2.79
C LYS A 121 -3.14 -5.84 1.73
N ARG A 122 -3.29 -6.29 0.50
CA ARG A 122 -2.62 -5.70 -0.66
C ARG A 122 -3.62 -4.95 -1.49
N VAL A 123 -3.35 -3.67 -1.76
CA VAL A 123 -4.15 -2.88 -2.68
C VAL A 123 -3.63 -3.12 -4.09
N LEU A 124 -4.49 -3.67 -4.95
CA LEU A 124 -4.24 -3.82 -6.38
C LEU A 124 -5.01 -2.72 -7.11
N THR A 125 -4.30 -1.90 -7.89
CA THR A 125 -4.96 -0.96 -8.79
C THR A 125 -5.50 -1.71 -10.00
N LYS A 126 -6.55 -1.18 -10.63
CA LYS A 126 -7.14 -1.76 -11.86
C LYS A 126 -6.10 -2.00 -12.96
N ASN A 127 -5.12 -1.11 -13.09
CA ASN A 127 -4.01 -1.25 -14.02
C ASN A 127 -3.13 -2.48 -13.70
N ASN A 128 -2.98 -2.81 -12.44
CA ASN A 128 -2.21 -3.95 -11.98
C ASN A 128 -2.94 -5.28 -12.19
N GLU A 129 -4.26 -5.26 -12.08
CA GLU A 129 -5.08 -6.43 -12.40
C GLU A 129 -5.04 -6.76 -13.88
N GLN A 130 -5.09 -5.76 -14.75
CA GLN A 130 -4.96 -5.95 -16.19
C GLN A 130 -3.58 -6.46 -16.58
N LYS A 131 -2.51 -5.97 -15.92
CA LYS A 131 -1.14 -6.45 -16.14
C LYS A 131 -0.96 -7.89 -15.65
N LYS A 132 -1.58 -8.27 -14.53
CA LYS A 132 -1.60 -9.67 -14.07
C LYS A 132 -2.32 -10.58 -15.03
N LYS A 133 -3.45 -10.16 -15.58
CA LYS A 133 -4.19 -10.91 -16.60
C LYS A 133 -3.40 -11.05 -17.90
N LYS A 134 -2.54 -10.08 -18.25
CA LYS A 134 -1.64 -10.16 -19.41
C LYS A 134 -0.41 -11.03 -19.16
N LYS A 135 0.12 -11.11 -17.93
CA LYS A 135 1.27 -11.96 -17.58
C LYS A 135 0.90 -13.42 -17.40
N ASN A 136 -0.33 -13.69 -17.02
CA ASN A 136 -0.90 -15.02 -16.98
C ASN A 136 -2.02 -15.08 -18.03
N PRO A 137 -1.68 -15.28 -19.31
CA PRO A 137 -2.73 -15.56 -20.26
C PRO A 137 -3.52 -16.77 -19.74
N PRO A 138 -4.86 -16.75 -19.86
CA PRO A 138 -5.65 -17.90 -19.49
C PRO A 138 -5.02 -19.09 -20.19
N THR A 139 -4.70 -20.11 -19.40
CA THR A 139 -4.29 -21.39 -19.97
C THR A 139 -5.30 -21.73 -21.02
N ARG A 140 -4.88 -21.67 -22.28
CA ARG A 140 -5.68 -22.18 -23.34
C ARG A 140 -5.90 -23.65 -23.02
N HIS A 141 -7.06 -23.96 -22.52
CA HIS A 141 -7.60 -25.26 -22.77
C HIS A 141 -7.94 -25.31 -24.26
N ASP A 142 -6.93 -25.46 -25.08
CA ASP A 142 -7.15 -26.00 -26.39
C ASP A 142 -7.59 -27.43 -26.21
N SER A 143 -8.82 -27.56 -25.78
CA SER A 143 -9.52 -28.77 -26.04
C SER A 143 -9.83 -28.79 -27.53
N LEU A 144 -8.99 -29.35 -28.21
CA LEU A 144 -9.41 -30.13 -29.34
C LEU A 144 -9.32 -31.50 -29.04
#